data_5e042588615794fc2d0eda823da8e23e
#
_entry.id   5e042588615794fc2d0eda823da8e23e
#
_cell.length_a   1.000
_cell.length_b   1.000
_cell.length_c   1.000
_cell.angle_alpha   90.00
_cell.angle_beta   90.00
_cell.angle_gamma   90.00
#
_symmetry.space_group_name_H-M   'P 1'
#
loop_
_entity.id
_entity.type
_entity.pdbx_description
1 polymer ?
#
loop_
_entity_poly.entity_id
_entity_poly.type
_entity_poly.pdbx_seq_one_letter_code
_entity_poly.pdbx_strand_id
1 'polypeptide(L)'
;MSRTALLTLCLLVAAAPSVLQAQDDDDDYRSKLDTTLAFDKRGTVTLELQQGEITVRAWSRPQIQIRATSERGTIRLDASPMRVALDLGRERGGDSHFEVTIPEGARVSAQTIGGDITIQGTKGAVDAQSQSGDVEVEDAADMVELSSVSGDVRANTLSGDIQVRAISGDVELADLNGDVEATSVSGDIQIRGATSKYVRAKSTSGDVSYDGNIDADGRYELGSHSGEVDISIPEGASATFTVATYNGTIDSDFPITLQPGDHGLGNSKRFTFQIGNGGARVSAESFSGDITIRSTRHSSARNPN
;
A
#
# COMPACT_ATOMS: atom_id res chain seq x y z
N MET A 1 -4.89 3.60 78.20
CA MET A 1 -5.34 4.42 77.03
C MET A 1 -4.26 4.29 75.96
N SER A 2 -4.41 3.25 75.10
CA SER A 2 -3.46 2.89 74.05
C SER A 2 -3.82 3.63 72.78
N ARG A 3 -2.88 4.32 72.13
CA ARG A 3 -2.98 4.89 70.80
C ARG A 3 -2.23 3.97 69.81
N THR A 4 -2.98 3.25 69.03
CA THR A 4 -2.46 2.44 67.94
C THR A 4 -2.22 3.37 66.75
N ALA A 5 -0.99 3.48 66.27
CA ALA A 5 -0.60 4.13 65.02
C ALA A 5 -0.64 3.13 63.85
N LEU A 6 -1.48 3.42 62.87
CA LEU A 6 -1.57 2.66 61.61
C LEU A 6 -0.46 3.19 60.68
N LEU A 7 0.55 2.33 60.40
CA LEU A 7 1.54 2.58 59.36
C LEU A 7 0.97 2.08 58.01
N THR A 8 0.69 3.03 57.11
CA THR A 8 0.34 2.71 55.72
C THR A 8 1.63 2.48 54.92
N LEU A 9 1.87 1.25 54.54
CA LEU A 9 3.00 0.84 53.72
C LEU A 9 2.65 1.09 52.25
N CYS A 10 3.19 2.15 51.64
CA CYS A 10 3.15 2.36 50.19
C CYS A 10 4.15 1.40 49.52
N LEU A 11 3.65 0.39 48.83
CA LEU A 11 4.46 -0.48 47.98
C LEU A 11 4.73 0.28 46.68
N LEU A 12 5.94 0.80 46.54
CA LEU A 12 6.47 1.29 45.25
C LEU A 12 6.88 0.05 44.41
N VAL A 13 6.06 -0.30 43.41
CA VAL A 13 6.45 -1.26 42.42
C VAL A 13 7.39 -0.55 41.44
N ALA A 14 8.69 -0.69 41.64
CA ALA A 14 9.69 -0.35 40.66
C ALA A 14 9.68 -1.40 39.53
N ALA A 15 9.22 -1.02 38.34
CA ALA A 15 9.36 -1.82 37.16
C ALA A 15 10.85 -1.86 36.76
N ALA A 16 11.54 -2.92 37.13
CA ALA A 16 12.86 -3.21 36.60
C ALA A 16 12.75 -3.69 35.14
N PRO A 17 13.66 -3.31 34.24
CA PRO A 17 13.70 -3.90 32.91
C PRO A 17 14.09 -5.37 33.05
N SER A 18 13.16 -6.27 32.73
CA SER A 18 13.42 -7.69 32.62
C SER A 18 14.22 -7.96 31.36
N VAL A 19 15.49 -8.20 31.50
CA VAL A 19 16.30 -8.85 30.49
C VAL A 19 15.85 -10.31 30.44
N LEU A 20 15.01 -10.67 29.48
CA LEU A 20 14.69 -12.07 29.21
C LEU A 20 15.90 -12.72 28.53
N GLN A 21 16.51 -13.67 29.21
CA GLN A 21 17.44 -14.62 28.61
C GLN A 21 16.64 -15.62 27.77
N ALA A 22 17.04 -15.77 26.52
CA ALA A 22 16.52 -16.79 25.63
C ALA A 22 16.91 -18.17 26.13
N GLN A 23 15.96 -19.09 26.19
CA GLN A 23 16.18 -20.53 26.44
C GLN A 23 16.45 -21.19 25.09
N ASP A 24 17.60 -21.86 24.99
CA ASP A 24 17.94 -22.73 23.87
C ASP A 24 17.03 -23.96 23.90
N ASP A 25 16.14 -24.07 22.96
CA ASP A 25 15.53 -25.31 22.52
C ASP A 25 16.07 -25.66 21.13
N ASP A 26 16.36 -26.93 20.90
CA ASP A 26 17.01 -27.56 19.73
C ASP A 26 16.15 -27.46 18.43
N ASP A 27 15.68 -26.26 18.09
CA ASP A 27 15.06 -25.93 16.84
C ASP A 27 16.07 -25.19 15.95
N ASP A 28 15.99 -25.29 14.62
CA ASP A 28 16.87 -24.69 13.62
C ASP A 28 17.07 -23.15 13.74
N TYR A 29 16.41 -22.49 14.70
CA TYR A 29 16.48 -21.06 14.96
C TYR A 29 17.40 -20.72 16.13
N ARG A 30 18.39 -19.85 15.87
CA ARG A 30 19.34 -19.34 16.87
C ARG A 30 18.73 -18.37 17.87
N SER A 31 17.69 -17.67 17.47
CA SER A 31 17.02 -16.66 18.31
C SER A 31 15.52 -16.76 18.15
N LYS A 32 14.81 -16.76 19.28
CA LYS A 32 13.35 -16.78 19.32
C LYS A 32 12.85 -15.79 20.36
N LEU A 33 11.86 -15.01 20.00
CA LEU A 33 11.20 -14.05 20.87
C LEU A 33 9.68 -14.24 20.77
N ASP A 34 9.02 -14.44 21.90
CA ASP A 34 7.56 -14.38 22.01
C ASP A 34 7.21 -13.54 23.21
N THR A 35 6.58 -12.39 22.98
CA THR A 35 6.25 -11.46 24.05
C THR A 35 4.98 -10.66 23.75
N THR A 36 4.29 -10.26 24.80
CA THR A 36 3.12 -9.38 24.71
C THR A 36 3.32 -8.23 25.69
N LEU A 37 3.22 -7.01 25.19
CA LEU A 37 3.46 -5.78 25.93
C LEU A 37 2.25 -4.86 25.85
N ALA A 38 2.04 -4.03 26.89
CA ALA A 38 1.08 -2.93 26.80
C ALA A 38 1.58 -1.91 25.78
N PHE A 39 0.71 -1.49 24.86
CA PHE A 39 1.08 -0.60 23.77
C PHE A 39 -0.06 0.38 23.47
N ASP A 40 0.29 1.63 23.25
CA ASP A 40 -0.70 2.67 22.93
C ASP A 40 -1.27 2.48 21.53
N LYS A 41 -2.55 2.82 21.35
CA LYS A 41 -3.25 2.70 20.06
C LYS A 41 -2.67 3.60 18.96
N ARG A 42 -1.93 4.64 19.32
CA ARG A 42 -1.23 5.56 18.40
C ARG A 42 0.28 5.39 18.44
N GLY A 43 0.75 4.30 19.01
CA GLY A 43 2.17 3.99 19.05
C GLY A 43 2.76 3.76 17.66
N THR A 44 4.08 3.78 17.58
CA THR A 44 4.80 3.52 16.34
C THR A 44 5.57 2.21 16.45
N VAL A 45 5.42 1.36 15.45
CA VAL A 45 6.12 0.07 15.34
C VAL A 45 7.06 0.16 14.13
N THR A 46 8.35 -0.06 14.38
CA THR A 46 9.39 -0.10 13.34
C THR A 46 9.96 -1.51 13.28
N LEU A 47 9.92 -2.11 12.09
CA LEU A 47 10.37 -3.47 11.83
C LEU A 47 11.43 -3.43 10.74
N GLU A 48 12.63 -3.89 11.05
CA GLU A 48 13.75 -3.93 10.10
C GLU A 48 14.26 -5.37 9.96
N LEU A 49 14.17 -5.91 8.76
CA LEU A 49 14.60 -7.26 8.44
C LEU A 49 15.53 -7.26 7.23
N GLN A 50 16.55 -8.11 7.24
CA GLN A 50 17.42 -8.23 6.06
C GLN A 50 16.92 -9.31 5.10
N GLN A 51 16.47 -10.45 5.62
CA GLN A 51 15.98 -11.57 4.81
C GLN A 51 14.91 -12.33 5.57
N GLY A 52 13.84 -12.74 4.91
CA GLY A 52 12.74 -13.49 5.48
C GLY A 52 11.39 -12.77 5.32
N GLU A 53 10.52 -12.86 6.29
CA GLU A 53 9.15 -12.38 6.18
C GLU A 53 8.75 -11.49 7.36
N ILE A 54 8.04 -10.40 7.06
CA ILE A 54 7.40 -9.54 8.05
C ILE A 54 5.89 -9.64 7.86
N THR A 55 5.20 -10.17 8.86
CA THR A 55 3.73 -10.20 8.90
C THR A 55 3.22 -9.31 10.03
N VAL A 56 2.40 -8.32 9.71
CA VAL A 56 1.74 -7.44 10.68
C VAL A 56 0.23 -7.60 10.58
N ARG A 57 -0.41 -7.87 11.71
CA ARG A 57 -1.87 -7.92 11.83
C ARG A 57 -2.36 -6.94 12.87
N ALA A 58 -3.50 -6.33 12.63
CA ALA A 58 -4.09 -5.43 13.61
C ALA A 58 -5.18 -6.11 14.46
N TRP A 59 -5.33 -5.62 15.69
CA TRP A 59 -6.41 -6.01 16.60
C TRP A 59 -6.93 -4.83 17.42
N SER A 60 -8.06 -5.00 18.07
CA SER A 60 -8.68 -3.93 18.88
C SER A 60 -8.08 -3.76 20.29
N ARG A 61 -7.07 -4.56 20.69
CA ARG A 61 -6.50 -4.55 22.04
C ARG A 61 -5.39 -3.49 22.17
N PRO A 62 -5.25 -2.81 23.34
CA PRO A 62 -4.14 -1.88 23.58
C PRO A 62 -2.87 -2.62 24.01
N GLN A 63 -2.43 -3.55 23.20
CA GLN A 63 -1.26 -4.40 23.41
C GLN A 63 -0.59 -4.69 22.07
N ILE A 64 0.69 -4.94 22.10
CA ILE A 64 1.45 -5.49 20.98
C ILE A 64 1.89 -6.89 21.33
N GLN A 65 1.67 -7.83 20.41
CA GLN A 65 2.24 -9.18 20.49
C GLN A 65 3.30 -9.32 19.41
N ILE A 66 4.47 -9.79 19.80
CA ILE A 66 5.62 -9.96 18.93
C ILE A 66 6.07 -11.41 19.02
N ARG A 67 6.06 -12.10 17.88
CA ARG A 67 6.69 -13.39 17.69
C ARG A 67 7.74 -13.24 16.62
N ALA A 68 8.96 -13.48 16.96
CA ALA A 68 10.07 -13.36 16.03
C ALA A 68 10.98 -14.57 16.17
N THR A 69 11.41 -15.08 15.01
CA THR A 69 12.39 -16.18 14.92
C THR A 69 13.48 -15.80 13.94
N SER A 70 14.70 -16.25 14.19
CA SER A 70 15.82 -16.04 13.29
C SER A 70 16.77 -17.24 13.32
N GLU A 71 17.12 -17.75 12.14
CA GLU A 71 18.11 -18.81 12.00
C GLU A 71 19.53 -18.32 12.33
N ARG A 72 19.81 -17.07 12.02
CA ARG A 72 21.11 -16.43 12.25
C ARG A 72 20.89 -15.00 12.68
N GLY A 73 21.57 -14.59 13.70
CA GLY A 73 21.48 -13.25 14.25
C GLY A 73 20.69 -13.18 15.53
N THR A 74 20.92 -12.12 16.26
CA THR A 74 20.25 -11.87 17.54
C THR A 74 19.11 -10.88 17.30
N ILE A 75 17.88 -11.29 17.65
CA ILE A 75 16.72 -10.42 17.65
C ILE A 75 16.90 -9.34 18.72
N ARG A 76 16.77 -8.09 18.32
CA ARG A 76 16.82 -6.94 19.20
C ARG A 76 15.45 -6.29 19.28
N LEU A 77 14.97 -6.12 20.49
CA LEU A 77 13.71 -5.46 20.78
C LEU A 77 13.98 -4.24 21.68
N ASP A 78 13.68 -3.06 21.16
CA ASP A 78 13.56 -1.83 21.95
C ASP A 78 12.08 -1.48 22.07
N ALA A 79 11.55 -1.56 23.30
CA ALA A 79 10.12 -1.44 23.54
C ALA A 79 9.80 -0.44 24.63
N SER A 80 8.88 0.45 24.32
CA SER A 80 8.21 1.36 25.22
C SER A 80 6.69 1.35 24.94
N PRO A 81 5.84 1.90 25.81
CA PRO A 81 4.40 1.91 25.57
C PRO A 81 3.95 2.65 24.30
N MET A 82 4.79 3.50 23.70
CA MET A 82 4.47 4.27 22.50
C MET A 82 5.38 3.97 21.30
N ARG A 83 6.42 3.22 21.49
CA ARG A 83 7.36 2.88 20.42
C ARG A 83 7.92 1.49 20.61
N VAL A 84 7.86 0.72 19.55
CA VAL A 84 8.54 -0.58 19.45
C VAL A 84 9.42 -0.56 18.21
N ALA A 85 10.66 -0.96 18.38
CA ALA A 85 11.59 -1.22 17.29
C ALA A 85 12.09 -2.66 17.40
N LEU A 86 11.96 -3.41 16.31
CA LEU A 86 12.42 -4.79 16.19
C LEU A 86 13.38 -4.89 15.02
N ASP A 87 14.60 -5.29 15.29
CA ASP A 87 15.64 -5.49 14.29
C ASP A 87 16.44 -6.77 14.53
N LEU A 88 17.16 -7.20 13.51
CA LEU A 88 18.22 -8.19 13.63
C LEU A 88 19.58 -7.52 13.76
N GLY A 89 20.37 -7.95 14.71
CA GLY A 89 21.77 -7.53 14.81
C GLY A 89 22.54 -7.75 13.50
N ARG A 90 23.78 -7.26 13.45
CA ARG A 90 24.64 -7.17 12.23
C ARG A 90 25.01 -8.50 11.55
N GLU A 91 24.53 -9.65 12.02
CA GLU A 91 24.81 -10.93 11.39
C GLU A 91 23.96 -11.08 10.13
N ARG A 92 24.60 -11.34 9.00
CA ARG A 92 23.96 -11.47 7.69
C ARG A 92 23.66 -12.92 7.36
N GLY A 93 22.47 -13.14 6.76
CA GLY A 93 22.04 -14.41 6.18
C GLY A 93 21.28 -15.31 7.18
N GLY A 94 20.44 -16.16 6.67
CA GLY A 94 19.48 -17.00 7.37
C GLY A 94 18.09 -16.40 7.36
N ASP A 95 17.07 -17.24 7.23
CA ASP A 95 15.69 -16.82 7.22
C ASP A 95 15.25 -16.34 8.60
N SER A 96 14.47 -15.29 8.59
CA SER A 96 13.90 -14.74 9.80
C SER A 96 12.43 -14.42 9.59
N HIS A 97 11.65 -14.61 10.62
CA HIS A 97 10.21 -14.40 10.53
C HIS A 97 9.73 -13.51 11.68
N PHE A 98 9.12 -12.39 11.33
CA PHE A 98 8.53 -11.45 12.27
C PHE A 98 7.01 -11.47 12.14
N GLU A 99 6.32 -12.01 13.10
CA GLU A 99 4.87 -11.93 13.22
C GLU A 99 4.51 -10.95 14.35
N VAL A 100 3.91 -9.82 14.00
CA VAL A 100 3.61 -8.75 14.95
C VAL A 100 2.12 -8.42 14.90
N THR A 101 1.44 -8.50 16.06
CA THR A 101 0.04 -8.08 16.17
C THR A 101 -0.04 -6.78 16.96
N ILE A 102 -0.62 -5.74 16.35
CA ILE A 102 -0.63 -4.36 16.85
C ILE A 102 -2.04 -3.82 17.06
N PRO A 103 -2.23 -2.75 17.84
CA PRO A 103 -3.52 -2.04 17.87
C PRO A 103 -3.83 -1.43 16.50
N GLU A 104 -5.10 -1.46 16.07
CA GLU A 104 -5.57 -0.97 14.76
C GLU A 104 -5.10 0.45 14.38
N GLY A 105 -4.97 1.34 15.34
CA GLY A 105 -4.58 2.74 15.10
C GLY A 105 -3.08 3.01 15.23
N ALA A 106 -2.25 1.97 15.42
CA ALA A 106 -0.81 2.13 15.52
C ALA A 106 -0.20 2.39 14.13
N ARG A 107 0.86 3.18 14.11
CA ARG A 107 1.65 3.42 12.89
C ARG A 107 2.66 2.31 12.69
N VAL A 108 2.79 1.83 11.45
CA VAL A 108 3.72 0.77 11.08
C VAL A 108 4.76 1.31 10.09
N SER A 109 6.02 1.03 10.34
CA SER A 109 7.10 1.17 9.37
C SER A 109 7.81 -0.17 9.27
N ALA A 110 7.73 -0.84 8.13
CA ALA A 110 8.33 -2.15 7.88
C ALA A 110 9.30 -2.06 6.71
N GLN A 111 10.54 -2.50 6.92
CA GLN A 111 11.59 -2.45 5.92
C GLN A 111 12.29 -3.80 5.81
N THR A 112 12.50 -4.26 4.56
CA THR A 112 13.26 -5.47 4.29
C THR A 112 14.18 -5.32 3.08
N ILE A 113 15.25 -6.11 3.04
CA ILE A 113 16.15 -6.16 1.87
C ILE A 113 15.76 -7.31 0.96
N GLY A 114 15.60 -8.51 1.48
CA GLY A 114 15.30 -9.70 0.70
C GLY A 114 14.18 -10.50 1.32
N GLY A 115 13.02 -9.91 1.48
CA GLY A 115 11.89 -10.59 2.09
C GLY A 115 10.56 -9.91 1.84
N ASP A 116 9.50 -10.61 2.14
CA ASP A 116 8.15 -10.17 1.89
C ASP A 116 7.58 -9.42 3.10
N ILE A 117 6.69 -8.48 2.82
CA ILE A 117 5.98 -7.71 3.84
C ILE A 117 4.48 -7.91 3.63
N THR A 118 3.79 -8.40 4.65
CA THR A 118 2.33 -8.51 4.67
C THR A 118 1.75 -7.70 5.83
N ILE A 119 0.84 -6.76 5.56
CA ILE A 119 0.20 -5.91 6.58
C ILE A 119 -1.31 -5.97 6.43
N GLN A 120 -2.04 -6.27 7.51
CA GLN A 120 -3.49 -6.46 7.47
C GLN A 120 -4.21 -5.72 8.61
N GLY A 121 -5.32 -5.03 8.28
CA GLY A 121 -6.30 -4.49 9.23
C GLY A 121 -5.88 -3.23 9.99
N THR A 122 -4.91 -2.47 9.51
CA THR A 122 -4.42 -1.27 10.21
C THR A 122 -5.14 -0.01 9.78
N LYS A 123 -5.52 0.83 10.75
CA LYS A 123 -6.14 2.15 10.55
C LYS A 123 -5.18 3.31 10.83
N GLY A 124 -3.95 3.02 11.16
CA GLY A 124 -2.87 3.99 11.29
C GLY A 124 -2.04 4.07 10.02
N ALA A 125 -1.12 5.02 9.96
CA ALA A 125 -0.24 5.17 8.81
C ALA A 125 0.66 3.94 8.61
N VAL A 126 0.84 3.55 7.35
CA VAL A 126 1.67 2.41 6.90
C VAL A 126 2.78 2.91 6.00
N ASP A 127 4.01 2.52 6.30
CA ASP A 127 5.17 2.68 5.45
C ASP A 127 5.84 1.31 5.29
N ALA A 128 5.73 0.70 4.10
CA ALA A 128 6.28 -0.62 3.82
C ALA A 128 7.24 -0.57 2.64
N GLN A 129 8.47 -1.01 2.87
CA GLN A 129 9.54 -0.92 1.88
C GLN A 129 10.28 -2.25 1.75
N SER A 130 10.32 -2.82 0.54
CA SER A 130 11.13 -4.00 0.21
C SER A 130 12.13 -3.68 -0.90
N GLN A 131 13.29 -4.29 -0.85
CA GLN A 131 14.25 -4.19 -1.95
C GLN A 131 14.09 -5.35 -2.95
N SER A 132 13.79 -6.56 -2.49
CA SER A 132 13.70 -7.75 -3.35
C SER A 132 12.60 -8.73 -2.92
N GLY A 133 11.53 -8.24 -2.35
CA GLY A 133 10.36 -9.04 -1.97
C GLY A 133 9.08 -8.32 -2.26
N ASP A 134 8.01 -9.05 -2.17
CA ASP A 134 6.67 -8.54 -2.41
C ASP A 134 6.17 -7.74 -1.20
N VAL A 135 5.33 -6.75 -1.47
CA VAL A 135 4.65 -5.96 -0.46
C VAL A 135 3.15 -6.12 -0.62
N GLU A 136 2.50 -6.75 0.35
CA GLU A 136 1.07 -6.97 0.37
C GLU A 136 0.42 -6.22 1.53
N VAL A 137 -0.59 -5.38 1.22
CA VAL A 137 -1.32 -4.61 2.23
C VAL A 137 -2.81 -4.76 2.02
N GLU A 138 -3.51 -5.17 3.06
CA GLU A 138 -4.95 -5.37 3.05
C GLU A 138 -5.63 -4.62 4.20
N ASP A 139 -6.78 -3.98 3.91
CA ASP A 139 -7.60 -3.24 4.89
C ASP A 139 -6.77 -2.21 5.67
N ALA A 140 -6.18 -1.24 4.96
CA ALA A 140 -5.42 -0.16 5.57
C ALA A 140 -6.05 1.22 5.31
N ALA A 141 -5.80 2.14 6.24
CA ALA A 141 -6.35 3.50 6.16
C ALA A 141 -5.29 4.55 6.54
N ASP A 142 -5.66 5.86 6.40
CA ASP A 142 -4.79 7.02 6.66
C ASP A 142 -3.75 7.21 5.56
N MET A 143 -2.49 7.36 5.88
CA MET A 143 -1.40 7.46 4.90
C MET A 143 -0.80 6.08 4.65
N VAL A 144 -0.82 5.63 3.40
CA VAL A 144 -0.26 4.33 3.00
C VAL A 144 0.83 4.56 1.97
N GLU A 145 2.08 4.35 2.35
CA GLU A 145 3.24 4.45 1.47
C GLU A 145 3.87 3.07 1.29
N LEU A 146 3.86 2.57 0.04
CA LEU A 146 4.36 1.24 -0.30
C LEU A 146 5.45 1.37 -1.36
N SER A 147 6.55 0.66 -1.18
CA SER A 147 7.58 0.64 -2.21
C SER A 147 8.28 -0.71 -2.33
N SER A 148 8.55 -1.13 -3.57
CA SER A 148 9.42 -2.26 -3.89
C SER A 148 10.39 -1.92 -5.02
N VAL A 149 11.60 -2.51 -4.96
CA VAL A 149 12.56 -2.36 -6.05
C VAL A 149 12.42 -3.50 -7.06
N SER A 150 12.29 -4.74 -6.61
CA SER A 150 12.25 -5.92 -7.50
C SER A 150 11.15 -6.92 -7.12
N GLY A 151 10.16 -6.53 -6.40
CA GLY A 151 8.99 -7.34 -6.05
C GLY A 151 7.72 -6.61 -6.42
N ASP A 152 6.64 -7.34 -6.44
CA ASP A 152 5.32 -6.80 -6.72
C ASP A 152 4.75 -6.07 -5.51
N VAL A 153 3.90 -5.10 -5.78
CA VAL A 153 3.13 -4.42 -4.74
C VAL A 153 1.65 -4.69 -4.94
N ARG A 154 1.04 -5.40 -4.00
CA ARG A 154 -0.38 -5.70 -4.00
C ARG A 154 -1.06 -5.02 -2.84
N ALA A 155 -2.10 -4.26 -3.13
CA ALA A 155 -2.86 -3.60 -2.08
C ALA A 155 -4.36 -3.66 -2.35
N ASN A 156 -5.11 -3.99 -1.31
CA ASN A 156 -6.55 -4.18 -1.40
C ASN A 156 -7.28 -3.49 -0.25
N THR A 157 -8.44 -2.90 -0.54
CA THR A 157 -9.30 -2.25 0.46
C THR A 157 -8.58 -1.13 1.23
N LEU A 158 -7.99 -0.19 0.48
CA LEU A 158 -7.28 0.94 1.07
C LEU A 158 -8.13 2.21 1.08
N SER A 159 -7.91 3.04 2.10
CA SER A 159 -8.53 4.36 2.17
C SER A 159 -7.55 5.43 2.67
N GLY A 160 -7.73 6.67 2.20
CA GLY A 160 -6.88 7.80 2.59
C GLY A 160 -5.91 8.23 1.49
N ASP A 161 -4.69 8.59 1.85
CA ASP A 161 -3.64 9.02 0.91
C ASP A 161 -2.74 7.83 0.59
N ILE A 162 -2.79 7.34 -0.64
CA ILE A 162 -2.16 6.09 -1.07
C ILE A 162 -1.05 6.41 -2.06
N GLN A 163 0.19 6.09 -1.69
CA GLN A 163 1.37 6.29 -2.54
C GLN A 163 2.09 4.95 -2.75
N VAL A 164 2.22 4.55 -4.01
CA VAL A 164 2.86 3.29 -4.37
C VAL A 164 3.98 3.52 -5.38
N ARG A 165 5.15 2.94 -5.12
CA ARG A 165 6.31 3.02 -6.00
C ARG A 165 6.91 1.64 -6.23
N ALA A 166 7.04 1.24 -7.50
CA ALA A 166 7.79 0.06 -7.91
C ALA A 166 8.90 0.43 -8.90
N ILE A 167 9.96 -0.36 -8.95
CA ILE A 167 10.98 -0.18 -10.00
C ILE A 167 10.86 -1.29 -11.04
N SER A 168 10.83 -2.55 -10.64
CA SER A 168 10.80 -3.69 -11.57
C SER A 168 9.73 -4.73 -11.19
N GLY A 169 8.70 -4.32 -10.51
CA GLY A 169 7.57 -5.17 -10.13
C GLY A 169 6.26 -4.55 -10.56
N ASP A 170 5.24 -5.37 -10.62
CA ASP A 170 3.90 -4.94 -10.93
C ASP A 170 3.21 -4.32 -9.72
N VAL A 171 2.31 -3.40 -9.98
CA VAL A 171 1.50 -2.72 -8.98
C VAL A 171 0.03 -3.07 -9.19
N GLU A 172 -0.53 -3.85 -8.28
CA GLU A 172 -1.93 -4.23 -8.30
C GLU A 172 -2.68 -3.58 -7.13
N LEU A 173 -3.61 -2.69 -7.45
CA LEU A 173 -4.39 -1.96 -6.46
C LEU A 173 -5.88 -2.25 -6.67
N ALA A 174 -6.59 -2.61 -5.61
CA ALA A 174 -8.01 -2.92 -5.67
C ALA A 174 -8.81 -2.26 -4.54
N ASP A 175 -10.06 -1.90 -4.83
CA ASP A 175 -11.03 -1.36 -3.87
C ASP A 175 -10.51 -0.16 -3.07
N LEU A 176 -10.13 0.90 -3.79
CA LEU A 176 -9.51 2.09 -3.23
C LEU A 176 -10.51 3.21 -2.99
N ASN A 177 -10.35 3.91 -1.87
CA ASN A 177 -11.14 5.08 -1.52
C ASN A 177 -10.23 6.21 -0.98
N GLY A 178 -9.92 7.20 -1.82
CA GLY A 178 -9.05 8.31 -1.46
C GLY A 178 -8.13 8.72 -2.60
N ASP A 179 -7.11 9.50 -2.30
CA ASP A 179 -6.15 9.96 -3.31
C ASP A 179 -5.11 8.88 -3.60
N VAL A 180 -4.87 8.59 -4.88
CA VAL A 180 -3.99 7.50 -5.31
C VAL A 180 -2.88 8.02 -6.21
N GLU A 181 -1.64 7.76 -5.85
CA GLU A 181 -0.47 7.95 -6.70
C GLU A 181 0.31 6.64 -6.83
N ALA A 182 0.33 6.04 -8.03
CA ALA A 182 1.05 4.82 -8.34
C ALA A 182 2.10 5.08 -9.43
N THR A 183 3.33 4.68 -9.20
CA THR A 183 4.42 4.84 -10.18
C THR A 183 5.23 3.57 -10.30
N SER A 184 5.55 3.17 -11.54
CA SER A 184 6.49 2.09 -11.84
C SER A 184 7.52 2.52 -12.90
N VAL A 185 8.66 1.86 -12.92
CA VAL A 185 9.65 2.06 -13.99
C VAL A 185 9.52 0.97 -15.05
N SER A 186 9.41 -0.30 -14.66
CA SER A 186 9.38 -1.43 -15.60
C SER A 186 8.34 -2.48 -15.25
N GLY A 187 7.26 -2.10 -14.60
CA GLY A 187 6.15 -2.98 -14.26
C GLY A 187 4.83 -2.36 -14.67
N ASP A 188 3.83 -3.20 -14.77
CA ASP A 188 2.47 -2.79 -15.06
C ASP A 188 1.81 -2.19 -13.82
N ILE A 189 0.90 -1.25 -14.04
CA ILE A 189 0.07 -0.67 -12.98
C ILE A 189 -1.38 -1.00 -13.27
N GLN A 190 -2.00 -1.73 -12.36
CA GLN A 190 -3.40 -2.09 -12.45
C GLN A 190 -4.18 -1.54 -11.26
N ILE A 191 -5.17 -0.70 -11.52
CA ILE A 191 -6.07 -0.13 -10.52
C ILE A 191 -7.49 -0.58 -10.82
N ARG A 192 -8.13 -1.24 -9.86
CA ARG A 192 -9.51 -1.74 -9.98
C ARG A 192 -10.39 -1.25 -8.83
N GLY A 193 -11.66 -1.00 -9.09
CA GLY A 193 -12.65 -0.66 -8.05
C GLY A 193 -12.38 0.65 -7.31
N ALA A 194 -11.65 1.58 -7.93
CA ALA A 194 -11.32 2.85 -7.29
C ALA A 194 -12.53 3.79 -7.22
N THR A 195 -12.75 4.36 -6.04
CA THR A 195 -13.72 5.44 -5.75
C THR A 195 -12.95 6.69 -5.31
N SER A 196 -12.08 7.18 -6.15
CA SER A 196 -11.11 8.22 -5.84
C SER A 196 -11.41 9.49 -6.63
N LYS A 197 -11.12 10.67 -6.05
CA LYS A 197 -11.18 11.94 -6.76
C LYS A 197 -9.89 12.31 -7.47
N TYR A 198 -8.79 11.83 -6.95
CA TYR A 198 -7.49 12.01 -7.56
C TYR A 198 -6.82 10.66 -7.77
N VAL A 199 -6.49 10.37 -9.03
CA VAL A 199 -5.72 9.17 -9.40
C VAL A 199 -4.59 9.58 -10.34
N ARG A 200 -3.39 9.22 -9.99
CA ARG A 200 -2.22 9.35 -10.84
C ARG A 200 -1.53 8.00 -10.96
N ALA A 201 -1.51 7.42 -12.16
CA ALA A 201 -0.81 6.16 -12.44
C ALA A 201 0.14 6.36 -13.61
N LYS A 202 1.43 6.14 -13.38
CA LYS A 202 2.47 6.33 -14.41
C LYS A 202 3.49 5.21 -14.41
N SER A 203 3.67 4.58 -15.57
CA SER A 203 4.77 3.65 -15.83
C SER A 203 5.74 4.20 -16.88
N THR A 204 6.97 3.75 -16.87
CA THR A 204 7.91 4.07 -17.94
C THR A 204 7.90 3.00 -19.02
N SER A 205 7.88 1.72 -18.64
CA SER A 205 7.94 0.60 -19.60
C SER A 205 6.95 -0.52 -19.28
N GLY A 206 5.80 -0.17 -18.76
CA GLY A 206 4.71 -1.10 -18.47
C GLY A 206 3.38 -0.50 -18.85
N ASP A 207 2.36 -1.32 -18.86
CA ASP A 207 1.00 -0.92 -19.16
C ASP A 207 0.35 -0.27 -17.94
N VAL A 208 -0.61 0.61 -18.19
CA VAL A 208 -1.39 1.26 -17.15
C VAL A 208 -2.87 0.96 -17.37
N SER A 209 -3.47 0.21 -16.47
CA SER A 209 -4.89 -0.15 -16.52
C SER A 209 -5.65 0.46 -15.36
N TYR A 210 -6.74 1.15 -15.67
CA TYR A 210 -7.67 1.71 -14.71
C TYR A 210 -9.08 1.19 -14.96
N ASP A 211 -9.66 0.55 -13.97
CA ASP A 211 -11.06 0.12 -13.98
C ASP A 211 -11.75 0.67 -12.72
N GLY A 212 -12.56 1.68 -12.86
CA GLY A 212 -13.18 2.33 -11.73
C GLY A 212 -14.20 3.40 -12.06
N ASN A 213 -14.77 3.98 -11.03
CA ASN A 213 -15.69 5.09 -11.17
C ASN A 213 -14.93 6.40 -11.45
N ILE A 214 -15.59 7.30 -12.17
CA ILE A 214 -15.12 8.68 -12.39
C ILE A 214 -15.99 9.60 -11.54
N ASP A 215 -15.43 10.23 -10.53
CA ASP A 215 -16.08 11.28 -9.74
C ASP A 215 -16.24 12.55 -10.61
N ALA A 216 -17.37 13.23 -10.55
CA ALA A 216 -17.67 14.38 -11.41
C ALA A 216 -16.67 15.54 -11.27
N ASP A 217 -16.05 15.69 -10.11
CA ASP A 217 -15.03 16.70 -9.82
C ASP A 217 -13.62 16.12 -9.83
N GLY A 218 -13.48 14.86 -10.28
CA GLY A 218 -12.23 14.10 -10.20
C GLY A 218 -11.17 14.52 -11.21
N ARG A 219 -9.94 14.14 -10.90
CA ARG A 219 -8.77 14.31 -11.76
C ARG A 219 -8.01 13.00 -11.88
N TYR A 220 -7.85 12.53 -13.10
CA TYR A 220 -7.22 11.25 -13.42
C TYR A 220 -6.09 11.48 -14.41
N GLU A 221 -4.87 11.10 -14.03
CA GLU A 221 -3.66 11.21 -14.84
C GLU A 221 -3.08 9.80 -15.04
N LEU A 222 -3.30 9.23 -16.21
CA LEU A 222 -2.87 7.88 -16.55
C LEU A 222 -1.85 7.97 -17.68
N GLY A 223 -0.72 7.31 -17.55
CA GLY A 223 0.29 7.43 -18.59
C GLY A 223 1.35 6.35 -18.58
N SER A 224 1.82 6.00 -19.78
CA SER A 224 3.00 5.19 -19.99
C SER A 224 3.94 5.83 -21.01
N HIS A 225 5.23 5.57 -20.91
CA HIS A 225 6.14 5.98 -21.96
C HIS A 225 6.23 4.91 -23.06
N SER A 226 6.32 3.63 -22.70
CA SER A 226 6.44 2.51 -23.66
C SER A 226 5.48 1.37 -23.33
N GLY A 227 4.23 1.68 -23.07
CA GLY A 227 3.17 0.72 -22.79
C GLY A 227 1.81 1.27 -23.16
N GLU A 228 0.81 0.42 -23.07
CA GLU A 228 -0.57 0.74 -23.37
C GLU A 228 -1.25 1.43 -22.16
N VAL A 229 -2.30 2.21 -22.43
CA VAL A 229 -3.14 2.81 -21.40
C VAL A 229 -4.57 2.38 -21.62
N ASP A 230 -5.07 1.51 -20.74
CA ASP A 230 -6.42 0.99 -20.77
C ASP A 230 -7.29 1.66 -19.69
N ILE A 231 -8.41 2.25 -20.08
CA ILE A 231 -9.34 2.93 -19.20
C ILE A 231 -10.71 2.32 -19.35
N SER A 232 -11.22 1.70 -18.28
CA SER A 232 -12.56 1.12 -18.22
C SER A 232 -13.44 1.92 -17.27
N ILE A 233 -14.49 2.54 -17.77
CA ILE A 233 -15.39 3.42 -17.00
C ILE A 233 -16.86 3.10 -17.25
N PRO A 234 -17.78 3.38 -16.31
CA PRO A 234 -19.21 3.17 -16.50
C PRO A 234 -19.79 3.98 -17.66
N GLU A 235 -20.78 3.43 -18.37
CA GLU A 235 -21.50 4.12 -19.47
C GLU A 235 -22.06 5.50 -19.07
N GLY A 236 -22.42 5.70 -17.81
CA GLY A 236 -22.95 6.97 -17.28
C GLY A 236 -21.89 7.97 -16.83
N ALA A 237 -20.61 7.68 -17.01
CA ALA A 237 -19.55 8.60 -16.64
C ALA A 237 -19.63 9.93 -17.39
N SER A 238 -19.25 11.01 -16.72
CA SER A 238 -19.19 12.35 -17.29
C SER A 238 -17.81 12.95 -17.07
N ALA A 239 -17.03 13.07 -18.14
CA ALA A 239 -15.64 13.53 -18.06
C ALA A 239 -15.20 14.24 -19.35
N THR A 240 -14.20 15.10 -19.20
CA THR A 240 -13.43 15.66 -20.29
C THR A 240 -12.11 14.89 -20.40
N PHE A 241 -11.94 14.21 -21.53
CA PHE A 241 -10.74 13.43 -21.83
C PHE A 241 -9.76 14.25 -22.65
N THR A 242 -8.51 14.22 -22.27
CA THR A 242 -7.37 14.65 -23.08
C THR A 242 -6.50 13.43 -23.30
N VAL A 243 -6.47 12.91 -24.52
CA VAL A 243 -5.70 11.72 -24.87
C VAL A 243 -4.59 12.06 -25.83
N ALA A 244 -3.40 11.53 -25.64
CA ALA A 244 -2.26 11.80 -26.50
C ALA A 244 -1.36 10.56 -26.67
N THR A 245 -1.10 10.18 -27.92
CA THR A 245 -0.05 9.21 -28.25
C THR A 245 0.83 9.72 -29.37
N TYR A 246 2.11 9.36 -29.34
CA TYR A 246 3.06 9.67 -30.41
C TYR A 246 3.10 8.57 -31.46
N ASN A 247 3.33 7.32 -31.03
CA ASN A 247 3.34 6.12 -31.85
C ASN A 247 2.32 5.12 -31.31
N GLY A 248 1.06 5.23 -31.74
CA GLY A 248 0.01 4.33 -31.31
C GLY A 248 -1.33 4.70 -31.89
N THR A 249 -2.34 3.94 -31.49
CA THR A 249 -3.74 4.18 -31.83
C THR A 249 -4.51 4.66 -30.62
N ILE A 250 -5.63 5.33 -30.86
CA ILE A 250 -6.59 5.72 -29.83
C ILE A 250 -7.93 5.12 -30.22
N ASP A 251 -8.40 4.19 -29.40
CA ASP A 251 -9.67 3.52 -29.55
C ASP A 251 -10.62 3.87 -28.39
N SER A 252 -11.91 4.07 -28.70
CA SER A 252 -12.91 4.41 -27.69
C SER A 252 -14.27 3.82 -28.02
N ASP A 253 -14.89 3.17 -27.03
CA ASP A 253 -16.28 2.74 -27.12
C ASP A 253 -17.28 3.93 -27.05
N PHE A 254 -16.81 5.08 -26.60
CA PHE A 254 -17.63 6.27 -26.51
C PHE A 254 -17.55 7.13 -27.78
N PRO A 255 -18.65 7.81 -28.19
CA PRO A 255 -18.62 8.68 -29.34
C PRO A 255 -17.67 9.86 -29.10
N ILE A 256 -16.66 9.99 -29.95
CA ILE A 256 -15.69 11.07 -29.91
C ILE A 256 -16.17 12.21 -30.85
N THR A 257 -16.41 13.38 -30.29
CA THR A 257 -16.63 14.59 -31.04
C THR A 257 -15.38 15.45 -31.01
N LEU A 258 -14.61 15.44 -32.10
CA LEU A 258 -13.38 16.22 -32.21
C LEU A 258 -13.67 17.73 -32.16
N GLN A 259 -12.91 18.46 -31.36
CA GLN A 259 -13.00 19.92 -31.34
C GLN A 259 -12.14 20.56 -32.44
N PRO A 260 -12.57 21.71 -33.03
CA PRO A 260 -11.75 22.41 -34.00
C PRO A 260 -10.42 22.88 -33.37
N GLY A 261 -9.31 22.41 -33.90
CA GLY A 261 -7.96 22.69 -33.36
C GLY A 261 -7.18 21.46 -32.87
N ASP A 262 -7.83 20.31 -32.78
CA ASP A 262 -7.17 19.03 -32.50
C ASP A 262 -6.37 18.55 -33.73
N HIS A 263 -5.22 19.16 -33.94
CA HIS A 263 -4.28 18.75 -35.00
C HIS A 263 -2.95 18.45 -34.36
N GLY A 264 -2.58 17.17 -34.40
CA GLY A 264 -1.22 16.75 -34.04
C GLY A 264 -0.22 17.43 -35.01
N LEU A 265 0.75 18.14 -34.48
CA LEU A 265 1.93 18.56 -35.23
C LEU A 265 2.85 17.36 -35.39
N GLY A 266 2.98 16.82 -36.59
CA GLY A 266 3.80 15.64 -36.87
C GLY A 266 3.09 14.30 -36.59
N ASN A 267 3.78 13.35 -36.01
CA ASN A 267 3.24 12.01 -35.69
C ASN A 267 2.42 11.95 -34.39
N SER A 268 2.42 13.01 -33.58
CA SER A 268 1.67 12.99 -32.33
C SER A 268 0.19 13.21 -32.55
N LYS A 269 -0.63 12.31 -32.02
CA LYS A 269 -2.09 12.42 -32.01
C LYS A 269 -2.51 12.89 -30.63
N ARG A 270 -3.14 14.08 -30.57
CA ARG A 270 -3.72 14.61 -29.34
C ARG A 270 -5.16 15.01 -29.62
N PHE A 271 -6.07 14.48 -28.81
CA PHE A 271 -7.49 14.75 -28.94
C PHE A 271 -8.07 15.14 -27.57
N THR A 272 -9.00 16.09 -27.60
CA THR A 272 -9.80 16.43 -26.44
C THR A 272 -11.28 16.25 -26.79
N PHE A 273 -11.96 15.44 -25.97
CA PHE A 273 -13.37 15.15 -26.16
C PHE A 273 -14.11 15.03 -24.82
N GLN A 274 -15.42 15.11 -24.88
CA GLN A 274 -16.28 14.99 -23.71
C GLN A 274 -17.12 13.73 -23.80
N ILE A 275 -17.24 13.05 -22.66
CA ILE A 275 -18.20 11.98 -22.43
C ILE A 275 -19.25 12.52 -21.44
N GLY A 276 -20.54 12.30 -21.74
CA GLY A 276 -21.61 12.87 -20.94
C GLY A 276 -21.61 14.40 -20.93
N ASN A 277 -21.80 14.99 -19.76
CA ASN A 277 -21.86 16.45 -19.59
C ASN A 277 -20.49 17.10 -19.27
N GLY A 278 -19.40 16.34 -19.35
CA GLY A 278 -18.09 16.77 -18.85
C GLY A 278 -18.05 16.73 -17.32
N GLY A 279 -17.13 17.45 -16.72
CA GLY A 279 -16.93 17.52 -15.26
C GLY A 279 -15.54 17.05 -14.90
N ALA A 280 -15.36 15.76 -14.61
CA ALA A 280 -14.05 15.18 -14.35
C ALA A 280 -13.04 15.47 -15.46
N ARG A 281 -11.77 15.50 -15.11
CA ARG A 281 -10.66 15.63 -16.06
C ARG A 281 -9.84 14.35 -16.09
N VAL A 282 -9.78 13.75 -17.28
CA VAL A 282 -9.00 12.53 -17.50
C VAL A 282 -7.92 12.82 -18.54
N SER A 283 -6.67 12.69 -18.17
CA SER A 283 -5.52 12.75 -19.08
C SER A 283 -4.95 11.34 -19.25
N ALA A 284 -4.92 10.87 -20.49
CA ALA A 284 -4.30 9.59 -20.84
C ALA A 284 -3.20 9.84 -21.88
N GLU A 285 -1.98 9.48 -21.53
CA GLU A 285 -0.83 9.76 -22.38
C GLU A 285 0.05 8.52 -22.54
N SER A 286 0.37 8.17 -23.82
CA SER A 286 1.42 7.21 -24.14
C SER A 286 2.38 7.79 -25.17
N PHE A 287 3.66 7.50 -25.04
CA PHE A 287 4.59 7.87 -26.12
C PHE A 287 4.65 6.78 -27.20
N SER A 288 4.74 5.52 -26.81
CA SER A 288 4.80 4.38 -27.73
C SER A 288 3.87 3.26 -27.26
N GLY A 289 2.58 3.47 -27.40
CA GLY A 289 1.55 2.49 -27.05
C GLY A 289 0.18 3.02 -27.38
N ASP A 290 -0.76 2.10 -27.40
CA ASP A 290 -2.15 2.39 -27.71
C ASP A 290 -2.87 2.93 -26.46
N ILE A 291 -3.94 3.70 -26.69
CA ILE A 291 -4.81 4.17 -25.63
C ILE A 291 -6.21 3.66 -25.93
N THR A 292 -6.75 2.86 -25.02
CA THR A 292 -8.08 2.27 -25.15
C THR A 292 -9.01 2.77 -24.06
N ILE A 293 -10.20 3.24 -24.42
CA ILE A 293 -11.24 3.70 -23.49
C ILE A 293 -12.48 2.84 -23.68
N ARG A 294 -12.75 2.00 -22.69
CA ARG A 294 -13.84 1.02 -22.72
C ARG A 294 -15.00 1.44 -21.84
N SER A 295 -16.17 1.03 -22.25
CA SER A 295 -17.41 1.16 -21.47
C SER A 295 -17.66 -0.09 -20.69
N THR A 296 -17.72 0.01 -19.35
CA THR A 296 -18.14 -1.09 -18.49
C THR A 296 -19.66 -1.02 -18.25
N ARG A 297 -20.39 -2.07 -18.65
CA ARG A 297 -21.78 -2.22 -18.26
C ARG A 297 -21.86 -2.66 -16.80
N HIS A 298 -22.42 -1.83 -15.96
CA HIS A 298 -22.77 -2.25 -14.59
C HIS A 298 -23.69 -3.45 -14.72
N SER A 299 -23.21 -4.64 -14.35
CA SER A 299 -24.07 -5.80 -14.10
C SER A 299 -24.93 -5.44 -12.89
N SER A 300 -26.09 -4.81 -13.14
CA SER A 300 -27.11 -4.66 -12.11
C SER A 300 -27.44 -6.07 -11.62
N ALA A 301 -27.07 -6.32 -10.36
CA ALA A 301 -27.37 -7.57 -9.66
C ALA A 301 -28.83 -7.95 -9.95
N ARG A 302 -29.03 -9.07 -10.65
CA ARG A 302 -30.33 -9.72 -10.79
C ARG A 302 -30.82 -10.01 -9.39
N ASN A 303 -31.81 -9.25 -8.96
CA ASN A 303 -32.60 -9.57 -7.80
C ASN A 303 -33.36 -10.89 -8.12
N PRO A 304 -33.13 -12.02 -7.43
CA PRO A 304 -33.97 -13.20 -7.60
C PRO A 304 -35.27 -12.94 -6.86
N ASN A 305 -36.36 -12.87 -7.63
CA ASN A 305 -37.70 -13.05 -7.09
C ASN A 305 -37.86 -14.47 -6.55
#